data_b7c88715ee2c266e7f93df2f3433a4da
#
_entry.id   b7c88715ee2c266e7f93df2f3433a4da
#
_cell.length_a   1.000
_cell.length_b   1.000
_cell.length_c   1.000
_cell.angle_alpha   90.00
_cell.angle_beta   90.00
_cell.angle_gamma   90.00
#
_symmetry.space_group_name_H-M   'P 1'
#
loop_
_entity.id
_entity.type
_entity.pdbx_description
1 polymer ?
#
loop_
_entity_poly.entity_id
_entity_poly.type
_entity_poly.pdbx_seq_one_letter_code
_entity_poly.pdbx_strand_id
1 'polypeptide(L)'
;MSFTKRQEKAIDSLRSYLGGSSTFSRDDIFRFVEETDFKSKNVMKPWFLIDRIPRSERSADKMYDFPYGESMSPSVETPESVVAYAKPAEVEKPKMVSNVIKFPSNTESYIPSKVNGYVKFGHYGDVKTIKKANSFYPIFVTGLSGNGKTMMIEQIHAELKKELFRVNITIETDEDDLIGHYALVDGRTVWQDGPVVLAMERGATLLLDEVDLASNKIMCLQPVLEGNPLLIKKEGRVIRPKDGFTVMATANTKGKGSEDGRFIGTNILNEAFLERFPITLEQEYPTIATEKNIIKKLMVNLGCSDEEYAGKLVDWADLIRKTFYDGGVDEIISTRRLVHIVNAFSIFKDRMKAISMCVARFDDQTKDTFMDLYSKLDEKVSMPSDETEESETSESTETEEENEDFKPF
;
A
#
# COMPACT_ATOMS: atom_id res chain seq x y z
N MET A 1 35.36 -41.32 19.50
CA MET A 1 34.00 -41.24 20.00
C MET A 1 33.24 -42.45 19.49
N SER A 2 32.52 -43.19 20.34
CA SER A 2 31.73 -44.35 19.87
C SER A 2 30.34 -43.87 19.45
N PHE A 3 29.93 -44.21 18.25
CA PHE A 3 28.60 -44.00 17.73
C PHE A 3 27.74 -45.26 17.90
N THR A 4 26.45 -45.09 18.02
CA THR A 4 25.52 -46.21 17.98
C THR A 4 25.40 -46.73 16.53
N LYS A 5 25.07 -48.00 16.37
CA LYS A 5 24.86 -48.62 15.01
C LYS A 5 23.87 -47.83 14.14
N ARG A 6 22.88 -47.14 14.76
CA ARG A 6 21.93 -46.27 14.03
C ARG A 6 22.58 -44.95 13.58
N GLN A 7 23.47 -44.42 14.38
CA GLN A 7 24.23 -43.20 14.03
C GLN A 7 25.25 -43.48 12.92
N GLU A 8 25.97 -44.60 13.02
CA GLU A 8 26.90 -45.06 11.99
C GLU A 8 26.17 -45.20 10.63
N LYS A 9 25.01 -45.87 10.60
CA LYS A 9 24.24 -46.03 9.38
C LYS A 9 23.79 -44.67 8.78
N ALA A 10 23.49 -43.69 9.64
CA ALA A 10 23.09 -42.35 9.18
C ALA A 10 24.33 -41.59 8.61
N ILE A 11 25.51 -41.77 9.20
CA ILE A 11 26.78 -41.21 8.69
C ILE A 11 27.12 -41.78 7.33
N ASP A 12 27.05 -43.13 7.18
CA ASP A 12 27.35 -43.81 5.93
C ASP A 12 26.38 -43.42 4.82
N SER A 13 25.11 -43.30 5.14
CA SER A 13 24.12 -42.88 4.16
C SER A 13 24.32 -41.44 3.69
N LEU A 14 24.66 -40.50 4.59
CA LEU A 14 24.99 -39.13 4.22
C LEU A 14 26.26 -39.05 3.40
N ARG A 15 27.29 -39.83 3.77
CA ARG A 15 28.56 -39.92 3.04
C ARG A 15 28.37 -40.47 1.64
N SER A 16 27.56 -41.52 1.51
CA SER A 16 27.19 -42.08 0.19
C SER A 16 26.45 -41.10 -0.67
N TYR A 17 25.53 -40.36 -0.10
CA TYR A 17 24.77 -39.28 -0.78
C TYR A 17 25.71 -38.19 -1.32
N LEU A 18 26.74 -37.83 -0.58
CA LEU A 18 27.74 -36.83 -0.96
C LEU A 18 28.90 -37.41 -1.84
N GLY A 19 28.68 -38.58 -2.42
CA GLY A 19 29.68 -39.20 -3.34
C GLY A 19 30.98 -39.58 -2.67
N GLY A 20 31.02 -39.90 -1.38
CA GLY A 20 32.20 -40.28 -0.63
C GLY A 20 33.05 -39.11 -0.13
N SER A 21 32.54 -37.90 -0.12
CA SER A 21 33.25 -36.72 0.41
C SER A 21 33.74 -36.93 1.84
N SER A 22 34.89 -36.37 2.17
CA SER A 22 35.45 -36.35 3.53
C SER A 22 34.85 -35.28 4.43
N THR A 23 34.16 -34.30 3.82
CA THR A 23 33.56 -33.14 4.50
C THR A 23 32.09 -32.97 4.12
N PHE A 24 31.32 -32.31 4.97
CA PHE A 24 29.94 -31.97 4.72
C PHE A 24 29.59 -30.59 5.34
N SER A 25 28.59 -29.94 4.79
CA SER A 25 28.04 -28.70 5.33
C SER A 25 26.68 -28.94 6.05
N ARG A 26 26.19 -27.92 6.73
CA ARG A 26 24.84 -27.97 7.30
C ARG A 26 23.75 -28.08 6.21
N ASP A 27 23.99 -27.45 5.07
CA ASP A 27 23.05 -27.46 3.95
C ASP A 27 23.04 -28.85 3.25
N ASP A 28 24.13 -29.58 3.26
CA ASP A 28 24.18 -30.96 2.76
C ASP A 28 23.31 -31.89 3.58
N ILE A 29 23.27 -31.69 4.91
CA ILE A 29 22.36 -32.47 5.77
C ILE A 29 20.92 -32.15 5.47
N PHE A 30 20.57 -30.86 5.21
CA PHE A 30 19.22 -30.47 4.83
C PHE A 30 18.78 -31.13 3.52
N ARG A 31 19.60 -31.03 2.46
CA ARG A 31 19.32 -31.67 1.16
C ARG A 31 19.18 -33.17 1.29
N PHE A 32 20.10 -33.84 2.00
CA PHE A 32 20.00 -35.25 2.25
C PHE A 32 18.68 -35.68 2.93
N VAL A 33 18.21 -34.92 3.91
CA VAL A 33 16.95 -35.21 4.62
C VAL A 33 15.73 -34.94 3.76
N GLU A 34 15.79 -33.96 2.85
CA GLU A 34 14.68 -33.59 1.95
C GLU A 34 14.59 -34.51 0.72
N GLU A 35 15.70 -34.84 0.11
CA GLU A 35 15.75 -35.59 -1.16
C GLU A 35 15.71 -37.12 -0.96
N THR A 36 16.08 -37.59 0.23
CA THR A 36 16.00 -39.00 0.54
C THR A 36 14.81 -39.32 1.44
N ASP A 37 14.19 -40.50 1.23
CA ASP A 37 13.03 -40.98 2.01
C ASP A 37 13.39 -41.29 3.49
N PHE A 38 14.38 -40.61 4.02
CA PHE A 38 14.87 -40.72 5.41
C PHE A 38 13.81 -40.24 6.44
N LYS A 39 12.66 -39.75 5.94
CA LYS A 39 11.50 -39.31 6.77
C LYS A 39 10.67 -40.45 7.31
N SER A 40 10.72 -41.64 6.74
CA SER A 40 9.87 -42.73 7.17
C SER A 40 10.60 -43.76 8.04
N LYS A 41 10.15 -43.86 9.27
CA LYS A 41 10.40 -44.92 10.24
C LYS A 41 11.75 -44.91 11.00
N ASN A 42 11.77 -44.25 12.15
CA ASN A 42 12.73 -44.48 13.26
C ASN A 42 14.22 -44.33 12.97
N VAL A 43 14.63 -43.56 11.97
CA VAL A 43 16.02 -43.27 11.69
C VAL A 43 16.39 -41.90 12.28
N MET A 44 17.45 -41.87 13.08
CA MET A 44 17.94 -40.65 13.69
C MET A 44 18.50 -39.71 12.62
N LYS A 45 17.98 -38.47 12.57
CA LYS A 45 18.46 -37.44 11.63
C LYS A 45 19.93 -37.12 11.93
N PRO A 46 20.80 -36.89 10.90
CA PRO A 46 22.24 -36.72 11.10
C PRO A 46 22.66 -35.40 11.79
N TRP A 47 21.71 -34.62 12.33
CA TRP A 47 21.99 -33.39 13.08
C TRP A 47 22.91 -33.57 14.29
N PHE A 48 22.95 -34.77 14.89
CA PHE A 48 23.84 -35.07 15.99
C PHE A 48 25.30 -34.91 15.64
N LEU A 49 25.67 -34.92 14.34
CA LEU A 49 27.05 -34.70 13.88
C LEU A 49 27.49 -33.26 14.18
N ILE A 50 26.62 -32.30 13.97
CA ILE A 50 26.90 -30.88 14.23
C ILE A 50 26.92 -30.59 15.74
N ASP A 51 26.02 -31.21 16.49
CA ASP A 51 25.88 -30.97 17.94
C ASP A 51 27.10 -31.50 18.71
N ARG A 52 27.82 -32.51 18.18
CA ARG A 52 28.97 -33.10 18.83
C ARG A 52 30.31 -32.43 18.50
N ILE A 53 30.34 -31.51 17.53
CA ILE A 53 31.57 -30.76 17.17
C ILE A 53 31.72 -29.59 18.14
N PRO A 54 32.84 -29.49 18.88
CA PRO A 54 33.09 -28.36 19.78
C PRO A 54 33.02 -27.04 19.01
N ARG A 55 32.46 -26.00 19.63
CA ARG A 55 32.34 -24.68 19.01
C ARG A 55 33.65 -24.08 18.56
N SER A 56 34.77 -24.46 19.20
CA SER A 56 36.13 -24.07 18.88
C SER A 56 36.69 -24.67 17.57
N GLU A 57 36.11 -25.78 17.11
CA GLU A 57 36.54 -26.50 15.90
C GLU A 57 35.63 -26.24 14.69
N ARG A 58 34.67 -25.31 14.80
CA ARG A 58 33.81 -24.93 13.71
C ARG A 58 34.51 -23.92 12.80
N SER A 59 34.92 -24.35 11.61
CA SER A 59 35.63 -23.48 10.66
C SER A 59 34.74 -22.32 10.18
N ALA A 60 35.38 -21.21 9.76
CA ALA A 60 34.69 -20.05 9.20
C ALA A 60 33.89 -20.38 7.94
N ASP A 61 34.25 -21.44 7.22
CA ASP A 61 33.60 -21.87 5.96
C ASP A 61 32.42 -22.82 6.17
N LYS A 62 31.99 -23.05 7.44
CA LYS A 62 30.81 -23.90 7.80
C LYS A 62 30.87 -25.33 7.26
N MET A 63 32.08 -25.85 6.99
CA MET A 63 32.33 -27.25 6.59
C MET A 63 32.76 -28.07 7.80
N TYR A 64 32.36 -29.32 7.86
CA TYR A 64 32.61 -30.24 8.95
C TYR A 64 33.21 -31.53 8.42
N ASP A 65 34.22 -32.08 9.11
CA ASP A 65 34.82 -33.38 8.75
C ASP A 65 33.97 -34.55 9.24
N PHE A 66 33.89 -35.60 8.45
CA PHE A 66 33.28 -36.84 8.90
C PHE A 66 34.15 -37.48 10.00
N PRO A 67 33.53 -38.09 11.02
CA PRO A 67 34.24 -38.56 12.24
C PRO A 67 35.18 -39.74 12.04
N TYR A 68 35.26 -40.33 10.85
CA TYR A 68 36.20 -41.39 10.50
C TYR A 68 36.92 -41.01 9.19
N GLY A 69 38.22 -40.73 9.31
CA GLY A 69 39.12 -40.59 8.16
C GLY A 69 39.40 -41.97 7.53
N GLU A 70 39.50 -41.95 6.22
CA GLU A 70 40.02 -42.94 5.28
C GLU A 70 39.78 -44.43 5.48
N SER A 71 39.28 -44.98 4.41
CA SER A 71 39.37 -46.34 3.86
C SER A 71 38.36 -47.39 4.30
N MET A 72 37.60 -47.82 3.36
CA MET A 72 37.78 -49.13 2.71
C MET A 72 36.90 -49.19 1.45
N SER A 73 37.52 -49.13 0.31
CA SER A 73 36.91 -49.53 -0.96
C SER A 73 36.88 -51.06 -1.00
N PRO A 74 35.75 -51.67 -1.35
CA PRO A 74 35.82 -52.97 -2.01
C PRO A 74 35.86 -52.76 -3.51
N SER A 75 36.90 -53.26 -4.11
CA SER A 75 37.05 -53.49 -5.53
C SER A 75 35.91 -54.41 -6.03
N VAL A 76 35.16 -53.96 -7.00
CA VAL A 76 34.33 -54.83 -7.85
C VAL A 76 34.71 -54.55 -9.29
N GLU A 77 35.20 -55.61 -9.90
CA GLU A 77 35.60 -55.72 -11.30
C GLU A 77 34.44 -55.42 -12.24
N THR A 78 34.74 -54.69 -13.30
CA THR A 78 33.88 -54.48 -14.46
C THR A 78 33.82 -55.74 -15.33
N PRO A 79 32.71 -55.99 -15.99
CA PRO A 79 32.71 -56.52 -17.34
C PRO A 79 32.16 -55.48 -18.33
N GLU A 80 32.99 -55.26 -19.34
CA GLU A 80 32.63 -54.57 -20.58
C GLU A 80 31.47 -55.31 -21.28
N SER A 81 30.46 -54.56 -21.65
CA SER A 81 29.71 -54.83 -22.90
C SER A 81 29.07 -53.54 -23.42
N VAL A 82 29.56 -53.18 -24.57
CA VAL A 82 29.12 -52.10 -25.43
C VAL A 82 27.70 -52.32 -25.93
N VAL A 83 26.82 -51.36 -25.69
CA VAL A 83 25.67 -51.13 -26.57
C VAL A 83 25.51 -49.62 -26.76
N ALA A 84 25.75 -49.21 -28.00
CA ALA A 84 25.52 -47.84 -28.45
C ALA A 84 24.00 -47.55 -28.49
N TYR A 85 23.56 -46.59 -27.73
CA TYR A 85 22.23 -45.99 -27.91
C TYR A 85 22.34 -44.60 -28.50
N ALA A 86 21.58 -44.38 -29.56
CA ALA A 86 21.45 -43.17 -30.32
C ALA A 86 21.01 -41.98 -29.43
N LYS A 87 21.58 -40.81 -29.71
CA LYS A 87 21.17 -39.55 -29.10
C LYS A 87 19.66 -39.31 -29.32
N PRO A 88 18.88 -39.04 -28.28
CA PRO A 88 17.54 -38.49 -28.46
C PRO A 88 17.64 -37.03 -28.95
N ALA A 89 16.79 -36.68 -29.90
CA ALA A 89 16.60 -35.34 -30.40
C ALA A 89 16.34 -34.35 -29.28
N GLU A 90 16.92 -33.16 -29.36
CA GLU A 90 16.62 -32.04 -28.50
C GLU A 90 15.13 -31.67 -28.63
N VAL A 91 14.36 -32.02 -27.62
CA VAL A 91 12.99 -31.48 -27.43
C VAL A 91 13.17 -30.07 -26.90
N GLU A 92 12.84 -29.06 -27.71
CA GLU A 92 12.72 -27.68 -27.25
C GLU A 92 11.84 -27.61 -26.00
N LYS A 93 12.41 -27.21 -24.89
CA LYS A 93 11.67 -26.94 -23.66
C LYS A 93 10.65 -25.82 -23.95
N PRO A 94 9.36 -26.01 -23.60
CA PRO A 94 8.39 -24.94 -23.75
C PRO A 94 8.88 -23.71 -22.96
N LYS A 95 8.93 -22.56 -23.64
CA LYS A 95 9.18 -21.27 -22.99
C LYS A 95 8.04 -21.06 -21.98
N MET A 96 8.32 -21.35 -20.71
CA MET A 96 7.49 -20.86 -19.63
C MET A 96 7.46 -19.34 -19.70
N VAL A 97 6.32 -18.79 -20.12
CA VAL A 97 6.01 -17.37 -19.90
C VAL A 97 5.85 -17.24 -18.40
N SER A 98 6.93 -16.86 -17.73
CA SER A 98 6.87 -16.54 -16.31
C SER A 98 6.08 -15.24 -16.19
N ASN A 99 4.81 -15.34 -15.83
CA ASN A 99 4.09 -14.25 -15.18
C ASN A 99 4.68 -14.10 -13.76
N VAL A 100 5.94 -13.69 -13.72
CA VAL A 100 6.55 -13.27 -12.45
C VAL A 100 5.86 -11.98 -12.10
N ILE A 101 5.00 -12.03 -11.08
CA ILE A 101 4.61 -10.83 -10.36
C ILE A 101 5.93 -10.30 -9.80
N LYS A 102 6.49 -9.30 -10.48
CA LYS A 102 7.67 -8.60 -9.98
C LYS A 102 7.21 -7.81 -8.77
N PHE A 103 7.49 -8.33 -7.58
CA PHE A 103 7.47 -7.49 -6.39
C PHE A 103 8.41 -6.31 -6.62
N PRO A 104 8.06 -5.10 -6.13
CA PRO A 104 8.87 -3.93 -6.40
C PRO A 104 10.32 -4.22 -6.01
N SER A 105 11.18 -4.24 -7.01
CA SER A 105 12.61 -4.41 -6.78
C SER A 105 13.07 -3.24 -5.92
N ASN A 106 14.05 -3.44 -5.07
CA ASN A 106 14.66 -2.41 -4.20
C ASN A 106 15.19 -1.18 -4.97
N THR A 107 15.01 -1.17 -6.30
CA THR A 107 15.42 -0.12 -7.26
C THR A 107 14.29 0.84 -7.63
N GLU A 108 13.02 0.55 -7.30
CA GLU A 108 11.92 1.49 -7.57
C GLU A 108 12.00 2.71 -6.66
N SER A 109 11.83 3.88 -7.25
CA SER A 109 11.79 5.15 -6.52
C SER A 109 10.36 5.48 -6.09
N TYR A 110 10.18 5.71 -4.80
CA TYR A 110 8.89 6.09 -4.20
C TYR A 110 8.74 7.61 -4.04
N ILE A 111 9.40 8.39 -4.89
CA ILE A 111 9.25 9.84 -4.92
C ILE A 111 7.91 10.18 -5.60
N PRO A 112 6.99 10.89 -4.92
CA PRO A 112 5.73 11.30 -5.53
C PRO A 112 5.91 12.17 -6.77
N SER A 113 4.99 12.09 -7.71
CA SER A 113 4.99 12.95 -8.89
C SER A 113 4.58 14.38 -8.53
N LYS A 114 5.24 15.36 -9.18
CA LYS A 114 4.88 16.76 -9.01
C LYS A 114 3.62 17.10 -9.79
N VAL A 115 2.63 17.69 -9.12
CA VAL A 115 1.39 18.16 -9.74
C VAL A 115 1.61 19.56 -10.33
N ASN A 116 1.37 19.69 -11.65
CA ASN A 116 1.45 20.98 -12.34
C ASN A 116 0.35 21.92 -11.82
N GLY A 117 0.74 23.17 -11.51
CA GLY A 117 -0.20 24.16 -11.00
C GLY A 117 -0.56 24.03 -9.53
N TYR A 118 0.04 23.11 -8.78
CA TYR A 118 -0.20 23.01 -7.33
C TYR A 118 0.03 24.35 -6.63
N VAL A 119 -0.92 24.74 -5.79
CA VAL A 119 -0.84 25.98 -4.98
C VAL A 119 -0.54 25.61 -3.55
N LYS A 120 0.53 26.17 -3.01
CA LYS A 120 0.97 25.97 -1.63
C LYS A 120 0.11 26.79 -0.67
N PHE A 121 -0.40 26.17 0.38
CA PHE A 121 -1.19 26.86 1.41
C PHE A 121 -1.12 26.11 2.74
N GLY A 122 -1.70 26.67 3.79
CA GLY A 122 -1.74 26.09 5.12
C GLY A 122 -0.34 25.79 5.66
N HIS A 123 -0.16 24.63 6.25
CA HIS A 123 1.07 24.20 6.89
C HIS A 123 2.16 23.69 5.93
N TYR A 124 2.05 23.99 4.61
CA TYR A 124 3.06 23.57 3.63
C TYR A 124 4.49 24.01 4.01
N GLY A 125 4.65 25.25 4.49
CA GLY A 125 5.96 25.80 4.90
C GLY A 125 6.54 25.07 6.11
N ASP A 126 5.71 24.83 7.12
CA ASP A 126 6.11 24.20 8.38
C ASP A 126 6.54 22.75 8.16
N VAL A 127 5.70 21.95 7.51
CA VAL A 127 5.99 20.54 7.19
C VAL A 127 7.26 20.43 6.32
N LYS A 128 7.40 21.33 5.32
CA LYS A 128 8.61 21.38 4.48
C LYS A 128 9.86 21.70 5.29
N THR A 129 9.78 22.61 6.24
CA THR A 129 10.91 22.99 7.10
C THR A 129 11.32 21.83 7.98
N ILE A 130 10.36 21.16 8.62
CA ILE A 130 10.62 19.97 9.43
C ILE A 130 11.27 18.88 8.58
N LYS A 131 10.74 18.59 7.38
CA LYS A 131 11.33 17.55 6.51
C LYS A 131 12.74 17.90 6.01
N LYS A 132 13.04 19.19 5.82
CA LYS A 132 14.40 19.66 5.48
C LYS A 132 15.40 19.50 6.61
N ALA A 133 14.97 19.61 7.87
CA ALA A 133 15.83 19.41 9.03
C ALA A 133 16.43 18.01 9.09
N ASN A 134 15.84 17.05 8.37
CA ASN A 134 16.28 15.65 8.24
C ASN A 134 16.48 14.93 9.59
N SER A 135 15.83 15.44 10.63
CA SER A 135 15.74 14.81 11.95
C SER A 135 14.50 13.95 12.05
N PHE A 136 14.53 12.93 12.91
CA PHE A 136 13.35 12.17 13.23
C PHE A 136 12.38 13.06 14.05
N TYR A 137 11.24 13.39 13.45
CA TYR A 137 10.23 14.24 14.07
C TYR A 137 8.84 13.91 13.50
N PRO A 138 8.08 13.03 14.17
CA PRO A 138 6.76 12.63 13.73
C PRO A 138 5.76 13.79 13.72
N ILE A 139 4.87 13.83 12.72
CA ILE A 139 3.88 14.87 12.53
C ILE A 139 2.50 14.25 12.36
N PHE A 140 1.52 14.75 13.11
CA PHE A 140 0.11 14.42 12.95
C PHE A 140 -0.63 15.58 12.26
N VAL A 141 -1.23 15.34 11.09
CA VAL A 141 -1.97 16.35 10.32
C VAL A 141 -3.45 16.01 10.34
N THR A 142 -4.24 16.82 10.99
CA THR A 142 -5.69 16.63 11.11
C THR A 142 -6.47 17.68 10.32
N GLY A 143 -7.77 17.49 10.14
CA GLY A 143 -8.71 18.43 9.52
C GLY A 143 -9.70 17.74 8.60
N LEU A 144 -10.72 18.46 8.17
CA LEU A 144 -11.83 17.93 7.39
C LEU A 144 -11.39 17.27 6.08
N SER A 145 -12.19 16.33 5.57
CA SER A 145 -11.90 15.62 4.33
C SER A 145 -11.85 16.58 3.13
N GLY A 146 -10.94 16.30 2.19
CA GLY A 146 -10.84 17.06 0.94
C GLY A 146 -10.21 18.45 1.04
N ASN A 147 -9.54 18.78 2.15
CA ASN A 147 -8.81 20.03 2.38
C ASN A 147 -7.33 19.97 1.96
N GLY A 148 -6.86 18.86 1.37
CA GLY A 148 -5.52 18.75 0.78
C GLY A 148 -4.40 18.28 1.69
N LYS A 149 -4.66 17.70 2.87
CA LYS A 149 -3.65 17.15 3.80
C LYS A 149 -2.63 16.24 3.13
N THR A 150 -3.10 15.13 2.58
CA THR A 150 -2.27 14.11 1.93
C THR A 150 -1.52 14.68 0.73
N MET A 151 -2.21 15.44 -0.13
CA MET A 151 -1.60 16.09 -1.28
C MET A 151 -0.49 17.08 -0.89
N MET A 152 -0.66 17.81 0.22
CA MET A 152 0.38 18.70 0.74
C MET A 152 1.67 17.93 1.05
N ILE A 153 1.55 16.81 1.76
CA ILE A 153 2.70 15.96 2.12
C ILE A 153 3.37 15.39 0.85
N GLU A 154 2.58 14.86 -0.08
CA GLU A 154 3.10 14.33 -1.36
C GLU A 154 3.85 15.40 -2.15
N GLN A 155 3.30 16.61 -2.28
CA GLN A 155 3.93 17.68 -3.06
C GLN A 155 5.20 18.24 -2.39
N ILE A 156 5.29 18.21 -1.06
CA ILE A 156 6.52 18.53 -0.34
C ILE A 156 7.62 17.50 -0.68
N HIS A 157 7.27 16.20 -0.66
CA HIS A 157 8.23 15.14 -0.99
C HIS A 157 8.65 15.18 -2.46
N ALA A 158 7.71 15.45 -3.38
CA ALA A 158 7.99 15.66 -4.80
C ALA A 158 8.97 16.86 -5.00
N GLU A 159 8.76 17.98 -4.31
CA GLU A 159 9.65 19.15 -4.40
C GLU A 159 11.03 18.87 -3.82
N LEU A 160 11.11 18.16 -2.70
CA LEU A 160 12.36 17.82 -2.03
C LEU A 160 13.06 16.59 -2.64
N LYS A 161 12.43 15.90 -3.58
CA LYS A 161 12.90 14.63 -4.17
C LYS A 161 13.20 13.58 -3.09
N LYS A 162 12.32 13.47 -2.09
CA LYS A 162 12.40 12.52 -0.99
C LYS A 162 11.37 11.43 -1.19
N GLU A 163 11.73 10.19 -0.84
CA GLU A 163 10.81 9.06 -0.92
C GLU A 163 9.72 9.15 0.14
N LEU A 164 8.52 8.70 -0.24
CA LEU A 164 7.32 8.67 0.60
C LEU A 164 6.63 7.33 0.46
N PHE A 165 6.60 6.54 1.52
CA PHE A 165 5.81 5.32 1.60
C PHE A 165 4.45 5.66 2.20
N ARG A 166 3.42 5.71 1.37
CA ARG A 166 2.04 5.98 1.79
C ARG A 166 1.31 4.68 2.03
N VAL A 167 0.70 4.57 3.19
CA VAL A 167 -0.15 3.44 3.59
C VAL A 167 -1.52 4.00 3.97
N ASN A 168 -2.56 3.60 3.24
CA ASN A 168 -3.93 3.90 3.62
C ASN A 168 -4.33 2.96 4.75
N ILE A 169 -4.64 3.52 5.91
CA ILE A 169 -5.03 2.76 7.08
C ILE A 169 -6.52 2.45 7.03
N THR A 170 -6.85 1.24 7.40
CA THR A 170 -8.23 0.76 7.53
C THR A 170 -8.39 0.04 8.88
N ILE A 171 -9.61 -0.32 9.24
CA ILE A 171 -9.88 -1.09 10.44
C ILE A 171 -9.20 -2.47 10.43
N GLU A 172 -8.99 -3.03 9.25
CA GLU A 172 -8.36 -4.36 9.08
C GLU A 172 -6.83 -4.30 9.11
N THR A 173 -6.24 -3.12 8.87
CA THR A 173 -4.77 -2.95 8.78
C THR A 173 -4.08 -3.47 10.05
N ASP A 174 -3.11 -4.36 9.86
CA ASP A 174 -2.40 -5.01 10.96
C ASP A 174 -0.88 -5.07 10.80
N GLU A 175 -0.22 -5.84 11.68
CA GLU A 175 1.24 -6.00 11.69
C GLU A 175 1.75 -6.62 10.38
N ASP A 176 1.01 -7.54 9.78
CA ASP A 176 1.42 -8.23 8.56
C ASP A 176 1.39 -7.29 7.36
N ASP A 177 0.41 -6.38 7.29
CA ASP A 177 0.33 -5.36 6.24
C ASP A 177 1.43 -4.28 6.39
N LEU A 178 1.75 -3.92 7.63
CA LEU A 178 2.64 -2.81 7.93
C LEU A 178 4.11 -3.21 7.98
N ILE A 179 4.42 -4.31 8.67
CA ILE A 179 5.80 -4.75 8.92
C ILE A 179 6.23 -5.78 7.90
N GLY A 180 5.35 -6.74 7.57
CA GLY A 180 5.60 -7.76 6.56
C GLY A 180 5.07 -9.13 6.95
N HIS A 181 5.03 -10.01 5.98
CA HIS A 181 4.46 -11.34 6.11
C HIS A 181 5.22 -12.37 5.28
N TYR A 182 4.94 -13.65 5.53
CA TYR A 182 5.42 -14.72 4.70
C TYR A 182 4.51 -14.91 3.48
N ALA A 183 5.06 -14.85 2.29
CA ALA A 183 4.38 -15.14 1.03
C ALA A 183 4.92 -16.42 0.39
N LEU A 184 4.07 -17.13 -0.36
CA LEU A 184 4.48 -18.27 -1.15
C LEU A 184 4.90 -17.79 -2.54
N VAL A 185 6.20 -17.84 -2.83
CA VAL A 185 6.79 -17.43 -4.11
C VAL A 185 7.51 -18.63 -4.70
N ASP A 186 7.13 -19.05 -5.91
CA ASP A 186 7.70 -20.20 -6.62
C ASP A 186 7.76 -21.49 -5.78
N GLY A 187 6.72 -21.74 -4.98
CA GLY A 187 6.63 -22.91 -4.10
C GLY A 187 7.48 -22.83 -2.84
N ARG A 188 8.09 -21.68 -2.54
CA ARG A 188 8.90 -21.44 -1.34
C ARG A 188 8.26 -20.35 -0.49
N THR A 189 8.28 -20.52 0.82
CA THR A 189 7.85 -19.50 1.75
C THR A 189 8.98 -18.47 1.90
N VAL A 190 8.71 -17.23 1.47
CA VAL A 190 9.67 -16.11 1.51
C VAL A 190 9.06 -14.99 2.33
N TRP A 191 9.87 -14.38 3.20
CA TRP A 191 9.46 -13.17 3.90
C TRP A 191 9.41 -11.98 2.93
N GLN A 192 8.36 -11.18 3.02
CA GLN A 192 8.21 -9.91 2.32
C GLN A 192 8.16 -8.76 3.31
N ASP A 193 9.07 -7.80 3.15
CA ASP A 193 9.10 -6.62 3.97
C ASP A 193 7.93 -5.69 3.64
N GLY A 194 7.23 -5.24 4.68
CA GLY A 194 6.15 -4.27 4.56
C GLY A 194 6.66 -2.83 4.42
N PRO A 195 5.74 -1.88 4.17
CA PRO A 195 6.08 -0.48 3.90
C PRO A 195 6.83 0.21 5.06
N VAL A 196 6.58 -0.19 6.29
CA VAL A 196 7.28 0.34 7.47
C VAL A 196 8.76 -0.02 7.43
N VAL A 197 9.07 -1.30 7.20
CA VAL A 197 10.44 -1.80 7.11
C VAL A 197 11.18 -1.14 5.96
N LEU A 198 10.53 -1.08 4.78
CA LEU A 198 11.11 -0.43 3.59
C LEU A 198 11.40 1.05 3.83
N ALA A 199 10.49 1.78 4.46
CA ALA A 199 10.69 3.19 4.80
C ALA A 199 11.86 3.38 5.77
N MET A 200 11.94 2.56 6.83
CA MET A 200 13.03 2.60 7.80
C MET A 200 14.39 2.32 7.17
N GLU A 201 14.50 1.27 6.34
CA GLU A 201 15.75 0.87 5.69
C GLU A 201 16.22 1.86 4.62
N ARG A 202 15.30 2.63 4.02
CA ARG A 202 15.63 3.62 2.98
C ARG A 202 15.83 5.03 3.54
N GLY A 203 15.51 5.28 4.81
CA GLY A 203 15.51 6.63 5.39
C GLY A 203 14.42 7.52 4.79
N ALA A 204 13.34 6.91 4.34
CA ALA A 204 12.21 7.55 3.71
C ALA A 204 11.18 8.07 4.73
N THR A 205 10.15 8.78 4.28
CA THR A 205 8.99 9.11 5.13
C THR A 205 7.95 8.02 5.01
N LEU A 206 7.46 7.54 6.14
CA LEU A 206 6.26 6.72 6.24
C LEU A 206 5.05 7.63 6.44
N LEU A 207 4.07 7.57 5.54
CA LEU A 207 2.80 8.29 5.67
C LEU A 207 1.68 7.31 6.00
N LEU A 208 1.14 7.43 7.20
CA LEU A 208 -0.05 6.71 7.64
C LEU A 208 -1.26 7.59 7.30
N ASP A 209 -1.95 7.27 6.19
CA ASP A 209 -3.08 8.07 5.72
C ASP A 209 -4.39 7.54 6.31
N GLU A 210 -5.24 8.45 6.79
CA GLU A 210 -6.50 8.15 7.47
C GLU A 210 -6.33 7.28 8.72
N VAL A 211 -5.33 7.61 9.55
CA VAL A 211 -4.96 6.80 10.73
C VAL A 211 -6.07 6.69 11.78
N ASP A 212 -7.03 7.59 11.78
CA ASP A 212 -8.23 7.56 12.64
C ASP A 212 -9.21 6.42 12.29
N LEU A 213 -9.01 5.69 11.20
CA LEU A 213 -9.69 4.44 10.91
C LEU A 213 -9.03 3.23 11.58
N ALA A 214 -7.82 3.38 12.11
CA ALA A 214 -7.04 2.28 12.67
C ALA A 214 -7.73 1.57 13.84
N SER A 215 -7.59 0.26 13.90
CA SER A 215 -7.86 -0.52 15.10
C SER A 215 -6.66 -0.47 16.07
N ASN A 216 -6.81 -1.06 17.28
CA ASN A 216 -5.70 -1.17 18.24
C ASN A 216 -4.48 -1.94 17.71
N LYS A 217 -4.59 -2.65 16.58
CA LYS A 217 -3.47 -3.34 15.94
C LYS A 217 -2.35 -2.38 15.51
N ILE A 218 -2.66 -1.10 15.27
CA ILE A 218 -1.69 -0.05 14.91
C ILE A 218 -0.61 0.17 16.00
N MET A 219 -0.85 -0.31 17.24
CA MET A 219 0.09 -0.20 18.35
C MET A 219 1.42 -0.95 18.11
N CYS A 220 1.49 -1.84 17.13
CA CYS A 220 2.75 -2.46 16.69
C CYS A 220 3.78 -1.40 16.21
N LEU A 221 3.33 -0.19 15.85
CA LEU A 221 4.19 0.91 15.41
C LEU A 221 4.77 1.76 16.55
N GLN A 222 4.48 1.49 17.82
CA GLN A 222 5.01 2.28 18.94
C GLN A 222 6.54 2.49 18.87
N PRO A 223 7.37 1.44 18.69
CA PRO A 223 8.83 1.63 18.60
C PRO A 223 9.23 2.49 17.40
N VAL A 224 8.50 2.36 16.29
CA VAL A 224 8.74 3.11 15.04
C VAL A 224 8.46 4.60 15.22
N LEU A 225 7.39 4.95 15.95
CA LEU A 225 7.01 6.34 16.26
C LEU A 225 7.98 7.00 17.24
N GLU A 226 8.76 6.23 17.98
CA GLU A 226 9.83 6.73 18.86
C GLU A 226 11.20 6.81 18.15
N GLY A 227 11.29 6.37 16.89
CA GLY A 227 12.55 6.28 16.17
C GLY A 227 13.45 5.13 16.63
N ASN A 228 12.90 4.20 17.40
CA ASN A 228 13.61 3.04 17.93
C ASN A 228 13.74 1.91 16.89
N PRO A 229 14.70 0.99 17.08
CA PRO A 229 14.79 -0.21 16.27
C PRO A 229 13.51 -1.09 16.40
N LEU A 230 13.08 -1.65 15.27
CA LEU A 230 11.95 -2.55 15.18
C LEU A 230 12.43 -4.01 15.14
N LEU A 231 11.94 -4.84 16.08
CA LEU A 231 12.19 -6.29 16.05
C LEU A 231 11.10 -6.99 15.25
N ILE A 232 11.45 -7.57 14.12
CA ILE A 232 10.59 -8.48 13.36
C ILE A 232 10.64 -9.86 14.02
N LYS A 233 9.67 -10.13 14.90
CA LYS A 233 9.64 -11.34 15.73
C LYS A 233 9.62 -12.63 14.92
N LYS A 234 8.91 -12.62 13.77
CA LYS A 234 8.76 -13.78 12.87
C LYS A 234 10.08 -14.19 12.20
N GLU A 235 11.01 -13.24 11.99
CA GLU A 235 12.32 -13.47 11.37
C GLU A 235 13.48 -13.43 12.38
N GLY A 236 13.26 -12.90 13.58
CA GLY A 236 14.36 -12.62 14.51
C GLY A 236 15.30 -11.51 14.04
N ARG A 237 14.86 -10.66 13.10
CA ARG A 237 15.64 -9.57 12.50
C ARG A 237 15.31 -8.23 13.17
N VAL A 238 16.32 -7.40 13.39
CA VAL A 238 16.16 -6.05 13.95
C VAL A 238 16.44 -5.03 12.86
N ILE A 239 15.45 -4.18 12.58
CA ILE A 239 15.55 -3.08 11.64
C ILE A 239 15.86 -1.80 12.39
N ARG A 240 16.89 -1.09 11.98
CA ARG A 240 17.25 0.23 12.51
C ARG A 240 16.89 1.32 11.50
N PRO A 241 16.20 2.40 11.94
CA PRO A 241 15.88 3.49 11.01
C PRO A 241 17.16 4.14 10.50
N LYS A 242 17.24 4.35 9.18
CA LYS A 242 18.31 5.13 8.56
C LYS A 242 18.05 6.63 8.68
N ASP A 243 19.09 7.41 8.52
CA ASP A 243 19.01 8.87 8.54
C ASP A 243 17.99 9.40 7.52
N GLY A 244 17.15 10.33 7.96
CA GLY A 244 16.06 10.88 7.17
C GLY A 244 14.73 10.16 7.31
N PHE A 245 14.67 9.00 7.97
CA PHE A 245 13.42 8.35 8.31
C PHE A 245 12.59 9.25 9.25
N THR A 246 11.30 9.34 9.00
CA THR A 246 10.31 9.95 9.89
C THR A 246 8.92 9.42 9.58
N VAL A 247 7.97 9.66 10.49
CA VAL A 247 6.57 9.25 10.32
C VAL A 247 5.69 10.50 10.22
N MET A 248 4.76 10.48 9.28
CA MET A 248 3.68 11.45 9.19
C MET A 248 2.36 10.70 9.20
N ALA A 249 1.36 11.26 9.87
CA ALA A 249 0.02 10.69 9.88
C ALA A 249 -1.00 11.75 9.43
N THR A 250 -2.05 11.33 8.72
CA THR A 250 -3.21 12.17 8.44
C THR A 250 -4.46 11.57 9.07
N ALA A 251 -5.37 12.43 9.49
CA ALA A 251 -6.65 12.04 10.06
C ALA A 251 -7.73 13.07 9.72
N ASN A 252 -8.99 12.67 9.75
CA ASN A 252 -10.12 13.59 9.62
C ASN A 252 -10.56 14.11 10.99
N THR A 253 -10.21 13.41 12.06
CA THR A 253 -10.46 13.76 13.45
C THR A 253 -9.15 14.04 14.20
N LYS A 254 -9.23 14.58 15.41
CA LYS A 254 -8.04 14.76 16.28
C LYS A 254 -7.68 13.48 17.06
N GLY A 255 -8.11 12.32 16.57
CA GLY A 255 -7.91 11.02 17.24
C GLY A 255 -8.95 10.73 18.33
N LYS A 256 -9.92 11.59 18.55
CA LYS A 256 -11.00 11.44 19.54
C LYS A 256 -12.26 10.76 18.99
N GLY A 257 -12.20 10.29 17.73
CA GLY A 257 -13.37 9.78 17.01
C GLY A 257 -14.32 10.91 16.59
N SER A 258 -15.52 10.54 16.14
CA SER A 258 -16.56 11.49 15.78
C SER A 258 -17.54 11.62 16.95
N GLU A 259 -17.41 12.68 17.75
CA GLU A 259 -18.35 12.96 18.86
C GLU A 259 -19.75 13.30 18.34
N ASP A 260 -19.83 13.83 17.13
CA ASP A 260 -21.05 14.30 16.44
C ASP A 260 -21.57 13.32 15.37
N GLY A 261 -20.97 12.12 15.25
CA GLY A 261 -21.39 11.09 14.31
C GLY A 261 -21.13 11.40 12.82
N ARG A 262 -20.49 12.54 12.52
CA ARG A 262 -20.25 13.01 11.13
C ARG A 262 -19.20 12.20 10.39
N PHE A 263 -18.27 11.58 11.11
CA PHE A 263 -17.20 10.75 10.56
C PHE A 263 -17.42 9.28 10.94
N ILE A 264 -18.40 8.66 10.30
CA ILE A 264 -18.74 7.25 10.52
C ILE A 264 -17.51 6.40 10.19
N GLY A 265 -17.17 5.47 11.10
CA GLY A 265 -16.03 4.57 10.93
C GLY A 265 -14.72 5.05 11.53
N THR A 266 -14.64 6.29 12.02
CA THR A 266 -13.46 6.74 12.78
C THR A 266 -13.47 6.16 14.20
N ASN A 267 -12.30 5.70 14.64
CA ASN A 267 -12.09 5.15 15.98
C ASN A 267 -11.45 6.20 16.91
N ILE A 268 -11.64 6.00 18.20
CA ILE A 268 -10.86 6.73 19.21
C ILE A 268 -9.47 6.10 19.23
N LEU A 269 -8.46 6.86 18.85
CA LEU A 269 -7.08 6.42 18.89
C LEU A 269 -6.58 6.37 20.35
N ASN A 270 -5.70 5.39 20.60
CA ASN A 270 -5.07 5.27 21.90
C ASN A 270 -4.21 6.52 22.20
N GLU A 271 -4.36 7.12 23.39
CA GLU A 271 -3.61 8.30 23.81
C GLU A 271 -2.10 8.08 23.73
N ALA A 272 -1.63 6.90 24.12
CA ALA A 272 -0.22 6.56 24.02
C ALA A 272 0.31 6.55 22.57
N PHE A 273 -0.54 6.31 21.59
CA PHE A 273 -0.18 6.45 20.16
C PHE A 273 -0.09 7.91 19.75
N LEU A 274 -1.06 8.73 20.16
CA LEU A 274 -1.11 10.16 19.82
C LEU A 274 0.03 10.96 20.46
N GLU A 275 0.39 10.67 21.71
CA GLU A 275 1.51 11.30 22.42
C GLU A 275 2.89 11.13 21.74
N ARG A 276 3.00 10.16 20.83
CA ARG A 276 4.22 9.94 20.07
C ARG A 276 4.35 10.85 18.83
N PHE A 277 3.36 11.70 18.60
CA PHE A 277 3.43 12.78 17.60
C PHE A 277 3.65 14.12 18.32
N PRO A 278 4.90 14.63 18.37
CA PRO A 278 5.21 15.86 19.09
C PRO A 278 4.55 17.12 18.48
N ILE A 279 4.09 17.04 17.24
CA ILE A 279 3.36 18.11 16.57
C ILE A 279 2.06 17.58 15.99
N THR A 280 0.97 18.29 16.31
CA THR A 280 -0.33 18.17 15.63
C THR A 280 -0.62 19.45 14.87
N LEU A 281 -0.85 19.33 13.56
CA LEU A 281 -1.18 20.46 12.67
C LEU A 281 -2.62 20.32 12.20
N GLU A 282 -3.43 21.35 12.45
CA GLU A 282 -4.82 21.40 11.98
C GLU A 282 -4.87 22.11 10.63
N GLN A 283 -5.04 21.31 9.56
CA GLN A 283 -5.14 21.82 8.20
C GLN A 283 -6.58 22.26 7.92
N GLU A 284 -6.77 23.54 7.76
CA GLU A 284 -8.05 24.13 7.34
C GLU A 284 -8.22 24.13 5.82
N TYR A 285 -9.41 24.49 5.34
CA TYR A 285 -9.61 24.79 3.92
C TYR A 285 -8.80 26.02 3.51
N PRO A 286 -8.40 26.14 2.23
CA PRO A 286 -7.69 27.32 1.74
C PRO A 286 -8.55 28.57 1.94
N THR A 287 -7.89 29.73 2.11
CA THR A 287 -8.61 31.00 2.06
C THR A 287 -9.27 31.21 0.69
N ILE A 288 -10.36 31.97 0.65
CA ILE A 288 -11.11 32.27 -0.58
C ILE A 288 -10.19 32.67 -1.74
N ALA A 289 -9.22 33.57 -1.49
CA ALA A 289 -8.26 34.02 -2.50
C ALA A 289 -7.37 32.88 -3.01
N THR A 290 -6.91 32.02 -2.09
CA THR A 290 -6.08 30.85 -2.43
C THR A 290 -6.89 29.81 -3.20
N GLU A 291 -8.12 29.55 -2.77
CA GLU A 291 -8.99 28.55 -3.42
C GLU A 291 -9.40 29.00 -4.82
N LYS A 292 -9.74 30.30 -5.01
CA LYS A 292 -9.95 30.88 -6.35
C LYS A 292 -8.73 30.69 -7.24
N ASN A 293 -7.52 30.86 -6.71
CA ASN A 293 -6.30 30.60 -7.48
C ASN A 293 -6.11 29.13 -7.83
N ILE A 294 -6.44 28.19 -6.92
CA ILE A 294 -6.42 26.77 -7.17
C ILE A 294 -7.37 26.42 -8.33
N ILE A 295 -8.62 26.87 -8.24
CA ILE A 295 -9.66 26.57 -9.23
C ILE A 295 -9.32 27.18 -10.59
N LYS A 296 -8.88 28.45 -10.64
CA LYS A 296 -8.46 29.10 -11.88
C LYS A 296 -7.32 28.34 -12.58
N LYS A 297 -6.28 27.95 -11.83
CA LYS A 297 -5.16 27.17 -12.40
C LYS A 297 -5.59 25.82 -12.93
N LEU A 298 -6.50 25.15 -12.21
CA LEU A 298 -7.07 23.90 -12.68
C LEU A 298 -7.83 24.08 -14.00
N MET A 299 -8.67 25.10 -14.08
CA MET A 299 -9.44 25.42 -15.31
C MET A 299 -8.51 25.73 -16.51
N VAL A 300 -7.41 26.46 -16.28
CA VAL A 300 -6.39 26.70 -17.31
C VAL A 300 -5.77 25.38 -17.77
N ASN A 301 -5.38 24.50 -16.85
CA ASN A 301 -4.79 23.21 -17.19
C ASN A 301 -5.76 22.30 -17.98
N LEU A 302 -7.06 22.44 -17.74
CA LEU A 302 -8.12 21.67 -18.41
C LEU A 302 -8.64 22.35 -19.71
N GLY A 303 -8.12 23.53 -20.06
CA GLY A 303 -8.57 24.28 -21.25
C GLY A 303 -10.02 24.76 -21.18
N CYS A 304 -10.55 25.01 -19.96
CA CYS A 304 -11.90 25.48 -19.74
C CYS A 304 -11.94 26.74 -18.84
N SER A 305 -11.06 27.69 -19.12
CA SER A 305 -10.91 28.91 -18.31
C SER A 305 -12.19 29.74 -18.27
N ASP A 306 -12.73 29.93 -17.07
CA ASP A 306 -13.87 30.77 -16.75
C ASP A 306 -13.68 31.36 -15.36
N GLU A 307 -13.13 32.59 -15.32
CA GLU A 307 -12.78 33.23 -14.04
C GLU A 307 -14.00 33.60 -13.20
N GLU A 308 -15.12 33.94 -13.83
CA GLU A 308 -16.36 34.25 -13.14
C GLU A 308 -16.94 33.00 -12.46
N TYR A 309 -17.00 31.89 -13.23
CA TYR A 309 -17.44 30.62 -12.69
C TYR A 309 -16.56 30.13 -11.52
N ALA A 310 -15.22 30.23 -11.69
CA ALA A 310 -14.28 29.90 -10.62
C ALA A 310 -14.56 30.73 -9.34
N GLY A 311 -14.84 32.04 -9.52
CA GLY A 311 -15.17 32.91 -8.40
C GLY A 311 -16.46 32.48 -7.70
N LYS A 312 -17.53 32.27 -8.44
CA LYS A 312 -18.85 31.88 -7.91
C LYS A 312 -18.85 30.53 -7.23
N LEU A 313 -18.13 29.54 -7.78
CA LEU A 313 -17.96 28.22 -7.14
C LEU A 313 -17.31 28.33 -5.76
N VAL A 314 -16.29 29.15 -5.62
CA VAL A 314 -15.58 29.30 -4.35
C VAL A 314 -16.43 30.08 -3.34
N ASP A 315 -17.11 31.14 -3.77
CA ASP A 315 -18.00 31.93 -2.90
C ASP A 315 -19.19 31.07 -2.43
N TRP A 316 -19.73 30.23 -3.30
CA TRP A 316 -20.77 29.24 -2.96
C TRP A 316 -20.28 28.22 -1.91
N ALA A 317 -19.11 27.63 -2.12
CA ALA A 317 -18.54 26.67 -1.19
C ALA A 317 -18.21 27.30 0.18
N ASP A 318 -17.73 28.52 0.19
CA ASP A 318 -17.44 29.27 1.42
C ASP A 318 -18.73 29.52 2.23
N LEU A 319 -19.83 29.90 1.56
CA LEU A 319 -21.12 30.11 2.20
C LEU A 319 -21.65 28.81 2.82
N ILE A 320 -21.60 27.70 2.08
CA ILE A 320 -22.01 26.38 2.60
C ILE A 320 -21.15 25.98 3.80
N ARG A 321 -19.83 26.18 3.75
CA ARG A 321 -18.93 25.87 4.87
C ARG A 321 -19.25 26.69 6.11
N LYS A 322 -19.56 27.97 5.97
CA LYS A 322 -20.01 28.82 7.09
C LYS A 322 -21.32 28.29 7.70
N THR A 323 -22.29 27.95 6.86
CA THR A 323 -23.54 27.38 7.32
C THR A 323 -23.33 26.01 8.01
N PHE A 324 -22.38 25.21 7.53
CA PHE A 324 -22.02 23.95 8.16
C PHE A 324 -21.40 24.16 9.55
N TYR A 325 -20.48 25.12 9.70
CA TYR A 325 -19.88 25.42 11.01
C TYR A 325 -20.89 26.02 12.00
N ASP A 326 -21.87 26.73 11.49
CA ASP A 326 -23.00 27.27 12.29
C ASP A 326 -24.05 26.20 12.61
N GLY A 327 -23.89 24.96 12.13
CA GLY A 327 -24.83 23.84 12.36
C GLY A 327 -26.10 23.89 11.53
N GLY A 328 -26.14 24.71 10.48
CA GLY A 328 -27.32 24.85 9.61
C GLY A 328 -27.45 23.78 8.53
N VAL A 329 -26.35 23.08 8.21
CA VAL A 329 -26.33 21.93 7.28
C VAL A 329 -25.34 20.89 7.79
N ASP A 330 -25.58 19.63 7.45
CA ASP A 330 -24.74 18.50 7.87
C ASP A 330 -23.67 18.12 6.83
N GLU A 331 -23.81 18.59 5.59
CA GLU A 331 -22.91 18.32 4.48
C GLU A 331 -22.07 19.54 4.10
N ILE A 332 -20.91 19.28 3.50
CA ILE A 332 -19.92 20.32 3.16
C ILE A 332 -19.43 20.20 1.73
N ILE A 333 -19.17 21.33 1.09
CA ILE A 333 -18.46 21.39 -0.20
C ILE A 333 -16.98 21.61 0.04
N SER A 334 -16.21 20.50 -0.06
CA SER A 334 -14.75 20.51 0.09
C SER A 334 -14.05 21.07 -1.16
N THR A 335 -12.78 21.48 -1.02
CA THR A 335 -11.93 21.85 -2.16
C THR A 335 -11.82 20.71 -3.19
N ARG A 336 -11.75 19.45 -2.72
CA ARG A 336 -11.80 18.27 -3.61
C ARG A 336 -13.10 18.22 -4.42
N ARG A 337 -14.24 18.56 -3.81
CA ARG A 337 -15.52 18.61 -4.52
C ARG A 337 -15.52 19.69 -5.60
N LEU A 338 -14.98 20.87 -5.31
CA LEU A 338 -14.80 21.93 -6.32
C LEU A 338 -13.92 21.47 -7.49
N VAL A 339 -12.85 20.75 -7.22
CA VAL A 339 -12.00 20.15 -8.27
C VAL A 339 -12.80 19.18 -9.13
N HIS A 340 -13.67 18.34 -8.53
CA HIS A 340 -14.54 17.42 -9.29
C HIS A 340 -15.57 18.17 -10.14
N ILE A 341 -16.18 19.24 -9.63
CA ILE A 341 -17.12 20.08 -10.38
C ILE A 341 -16.42 20.71 -11.61
N VAL A 342 -15.20 21.22 -11.43
CA VAL A 342 -14.43 21.79 -12.55
C VAL A 342 -14.06 20.72 -13.59
N ASN A 343 -13.71 19.52 -13.17
CA ASN A 343 -13.47 18.42 -14.09
C ASN A 343 -14.75 18.05 -14.87
N ALA A 344 -15.90 17.96 -14.19
CA ALA A 344 -17.18 17.73 -14.84
C ALA A 344 -17.52 18.87 -15.83
N PHE A 345 -17.31 20.12 -15.43
CA PHE A 345 -17.52 21.28 -16.31
C PHE A 345 -16.60 21.23 -17.55
N SER A 346 -15.37 20.77 -17.39
CA SER A 346 -14.47 20.63 -18.55
C SER A 346 -14.99 19.65 -19.60
N ILE A 347 -15.77 18.65 -19.19
CA ILE A 347 -16.37 17.63 -20.05
C ILE A 347 -17.71 18.10 -20.62
N PHE A 348 -18.65 18.51 -19.76
CA PHE A 348 -20.03 18.77 -20.13
C PHE A 348 -20.27 20.21 -20.62
N LYS A 349 -19.38 21.15 -20.31
CA LYS A 349 -19.46 22.58 -20.66
C LYS A 349 -20.72 23.29 -20.11
N ASP A 350 -21.40 22.68 -19.15
CA ASP A 350 -22.59 23.17 -18.48
C ASP A 350 -22.32 23.30 -16.98
N ARG A 351 -22.49 24.52 -16.45
CA ARG A 351 -22.19 24.85 -15.04
C ARG A 351 -23.11 24.12 -14.07
N MET A 352 -24.44 24.16 -14.34
CA MET A 352 -25.43 23.56 -13.43
C MET A 352 -25.38 22.04 -13.49
N LYS A 353 -25.26 21.46 -14.68
CA LYS A 353 -25.11 20.02 -14.86
C LYS A 353 -23.87 19.50 -14.10
N ALA A 354 -22.75 20.20 -14.19
CA ALA A 354 -21.53 19.83 -13.50
C ALA A 354 -21.69 19.85 -11.97
N ILE A 355 -22.39 20.87 -11.43
CA ILE A 355 -22.70 20.96 -9.99
C ILE A 355 -23.67 19.85 -9.59
N SER A 356 -24.81 19.73 -10.30
CA SER A 356 -25.86 18.74 -9.99
C SER A 356 -25.29 17.32 -9.92
N MET A 357 -24.50 16.90 -10.90
CA MET A 357 -23.87 15.59 -10.92
C MET A 357 -22.89 15.37 -9.73
N CYS A 358 -22.18 16.42 -9.32
CA CYS A 358 -21.22 16.31 -8.22
C CYS A 358 -21.86 16.38 -6.84
N VAL A 359 -23.09 16.92 -6.70
CA VAL A 359 -23.83 16.98 -5.43
C VAL A 359 -24.91 15.90 -5.33
N ALA A 360 -25.15 15.11 -6.39
CA ALA A 360 -26.17 14.06 -6.46
C ALA A 360 -26.04 12.95 -5.39
N ARG A 361 -24.88 12.82 -4.73
CA ARG A 361 -24.68 11.88 -3.63
C ARG A 361 -25.31 12.31 -2.30
N PHE A 362 -25.65 13.59 -2.18
CA PHE A 362 -26.31 14.11 -0.99
C PHE A 362 -27.78 13.72 -1.01
N ASP A 363 -28.45 13.81 0.13
CA ASP A 363 -29.90 13.67 0.17
C ASP A 363 -30.59 14.75 -0.68
N ASP A 364 -31.81 14.48 -1.12
CA ASP A 364 -32.52 15.35 -2.06
C ASP A 364 -32.69 16.77 -1.51
N GLN A 365 -33.01 16.92 -0.22
CA GLN A 365 -33.18 18.23 0.41
C GLN A 365 -31.88 19.05 0.42
N THR A 366 -30.76 18.43 0.78
CA THR A 366 -29.44 19.08 0.76
C THR A 366 -29.02 19.43 -0.65
N LYS A 367 -29.22 18.50 -1.60
CA LYS A 367 -28.93 18.72 -3.03
C LYS A 367 -29.69 19.94 -3.55
N ASP A 368 -31.04 19.97 -3.36
CA ASP A 368 -31.89 21.06 -3.84
C ASP A 368 -31.48 22.39 -3.20
N THR A 369 -31.23 22.40 -1.90
CA THR A 369 -30.76 23.58 -1.17
C THR A 369 -29.45 24.11 -1.74
N PHE A 370 -28.50 23.24 -2.04
CA PHE A 370 -27.19 23.63 -2.60
C PHE A 370 -27.32 24.15 -4.04
N MET A 371 -28.19 23.52 -4.85
CA MET A 371 -28.48 23.94 -6.22
C MET A 371 -29.19 25.31 -6.24
N ASP A 372 -30.20 25.51 -5.40
CA ASP A 372 -30.93 26.78 -5.26
C ASP A 372 -29.98 27.90 -4.77
N LEU A 373 -29.13 27.62 -3.80
CA LEU A 373 -28.12 28.56 -3.34
C LEU A 373 -27.16 28.99 -4.46
N TYR A 374 -26.71 28.03 -5.30
CA TYR A 374 -25.84 28.35 -6.43
C TYR A 374 -26.58 29.20 -7.49
N SER A 375 -27.82 28.86 -7.82
CA SER A 375 -28.60 29.61 -8.82
C SER A 375 -28.85 31.08 -8.42
N LYS A 376 -28.95 31.38 -7.13
CA LYS A 376 -29.01 32.72 -6.57
C LYS A 376 -27.71 33.50 -6.65
N LEU A 377 -26.57 32.81 -6.68
CA LEU A 377 -25.25 33.43 -6.80
C LEU A 377 -24.85 33.62 -8.27
N ASP A 378 -25.35 32.79 -9.20
CA ASP A 378 -25.04 32.85 -10.61
C ASP A 378 -26.31 33.14 -11.46
N GLU A 379 -26.61 34.42 -11.68
CA GLU A 379 -27.74 34.88 -12.44
C GLU A 379 -27.79 34.38 -13.90
N LYS A 380 -26.68 33.82 -14.40
CA LYS A 380 -26.58 33.29 -15.76
C LYS A 380 -27.11 31.86 -15.87
N VAL A 381 -27.52 31.26 -14.76
CA VAL A 381 -27.89 29.85 -14.71
C VAL A 381 -29.28 29.73 -14.10
N SER A 382 -30.22 29.13 -14.82
CA SER A 382 -31.52 28.71 -14.32
C SER A 382 -31.50 27.29 -13.82
N MET A 383 -32.33 26.96 -12.85
CA MET A 383 -32.58 25.57 -12.40
C MET A 383 -33.01 24.72 -13.61
N PRO A 384 -32.56 23.46 -13.71
CA PRO A 384 -33.08 22.53 -14.71
C PRO A 384 -34.60 22.42 -14.46
N SER A 385 -35.42 22.79 -15.44
CA SER A 385 -36.84 22.51 -15.38
C SER A 385 -37.07 21.01 -15.55
N ASP A 386 -37.97 20.43 -14.76
CA ASP A 386 -38.36 18.99 -14.82
C ASP A 386 -39.01 18.58 -16.15
N GLU A 387 -39.04 19.47 -17.16
CA GLU A 387 -39.77 19.28 -18.42
C GLU A 387 -39.02 18.56 -19.53
N THR A 388 -37.87 17.95 -19.30
CA THR A 388 -37.07 17.31 -20.40
C THR A 388 -37.10 15.78 -20.42
N GLU A 389 -37.91 15.09 -19.63
CA GLU A 389 -38.07 13.63 -19.73
C GLU A 389 -39.27 13.11 -20.54
N GLU A 390 -40.14 14.01 -21.08
CA GLU A 390 -41.30 13.57 -21.88
C GLU A 390 -41.24 13.75 -23.41
N SER A 391 -40.08 14.08 -24.01
CA SER A 391 -40.03 14.37 -25.46
C SER A 391 -39.22 13.38 -26.33
N GLU A 392 -38.94 12.18 -25.86
CA GLU A 392 -38.32 11.13 -26.73
C GLU A 392 -39.21 9.89 -26.92
N THR A 393 -40.49 9.94 -26.68
CA THR A 393 -41.40 8.83 -26.98
C THR A 393 -42.64 9.30 -27.82
N SER A 394 -42.39 9.82 -29.00
CA SER A 394 -43.45 9.89 -30.04
C SER A 394 -42.83 10.23 -31.40
N GLU A 395 -42.32 9.23 -32.09
CA GLU A 395 -42.35 9.17 -33.58
C GLU A 395 -41.81 7.81 -34.03
N SER A 396 -42.71 6.86 -34.16
CA SER A 396 -42.69 5.84 -35.21
C SER A 396 -44.05 5.20 -35.27
N THR A 397 -44.93 5.84 -36.05
CA THR A 397 -46.22 5.36 -36.52
C THR A 397 -46.01 4.32 -37.63
N GLU A 398 -46.74 3.22 -37.47
CA GLU A 398 -47.43 2.43 -38.49
C GLU A 398 -46.63 1.90 -39.69
N THR A 399 -46.48 0.58 -39.73
CA THR A 399 -46.96 -0.27 -40.85
C THR A 399 -47.37 -1.61 -40.29
N GLU A 400 -48.67 -1.87 -40.47
CA GLU A 400 -49.31 -3.18 -40.36
C GLU A 400 -48.73 -4.17 -41.33
N GLU A 401 -48.48 -5.39 -40.87
CA GLU A 401 -48.78 -6.58 -41.65
C GLU A 401 -48.95 -7.79 -40.68
N GLU A 402 -50.14 -8.40 -40.83
CA GLU A 402 -50.60 -9.61 -40.22
C GLU A 402 -49.66 -10.78 -40.50
N ASN A 403 -49.47 -11.69 -39.50
CA ASN A 403 -49.84 -13.10 -39.62
C ASN A 403 -49.45 -13.94 -38.41
N GLU A 404 -50.52 -14.53 -37.87
CA GLU A 404 -50.71 -15.92 -37.40
C GLU A 404 -49.70 -16.62 -36.47
N ASP A 405 -50.28 -17.04 -35.39
CA ASP A 405 -50.12 -18.33 -34.71
C ASP A 405 -48.74 -18.78 -34.20
N PHE A 406 -48.57 -18.75 -32.89
CA PHE A 406 -48.23 -19.97 -32.15
C PHE A 406 -48.51 -19.85 -30.65
N LYS A 407 -49.26 -20.79 -30.11
CA LYS A 407 -49.61 -20.97 -28.70
C LYS A 407 -48.48 -21.64 -27.90
N PRO A 408 -48.59 -21.63 -26.57
CA PRO A 408 -47.51 -21.63 -25.59
C PRO A 408 -47.10 -23.03 -25.12
N PHE A 409 -45.91 -23.08 -24.53
CA PHE A 409 -45.63 -23.91 -23.37
C PHE A 409 -44.80 -23.12 -22.37
#